data_e230f6af06421d991a0d63ef307a9587
#
_entry.id   e230f6af06421d991a0d63ef307a9587
#
_cell.length_a   1.000
_cell.length_b   1.000
_cell.length_c   1.000
_cell.angle_alpha   90.00
_cell.angle_beta   90.00
_cell.angle_gamma   90.00
#
_symmetry.space_group_name_H-M   'P 1'
#
loop_
_entity.id
_entity.type
_entity.pdbx_description
1 polymer ?
#
loop_
_entity_poly.entity_id
_entity_poly.type
_entity_poly.pdbx_seq_one_letter_code
_entity_poly.pdbx_strand_id
1 'polypeptide(L)'
;MSELRSKSTVESMTIVTRQAIQSYAEAVENHNPLYYSREDASQAGFDGVLAPPAFHVQYKQIKLAVGSEKWLPQGAVHTKQQAKFCGIVKEGDYLYLSTETIETLDAKGRKVIEYASTAKNQRGEIVYEGNMTNLIPK
;
A
#
# COMPACT_ATOMS: atom_id res chain seq x y z
N MET A 1 -24.46 3.63 -13.96
CA MET A 1 -23.42 4.41 -14.60
C MET A 1 -22.80 5.39 -13.63
N SER A 2 -21.50 5.44 -13.54
CA SER A 2 -20.82 6.34 -12.62
C SER A 2 -20.40 7.63 -13.33
N GLU A 3 -20.31 8.70 -12.55
CA GLU A 3 -19.92 10.02 -13.04
C GLU A 3 -18.67 10.47 -12.31
N LEU A 4 -17.62 10.84 -13.05
CA LEU A 4 -16.38 11.32 -12.48
C LEU A 4 -16.58 12.70 -11.86
N ARG A 5 -16.28 12.85 -10.57
CA ARG A 5 -16.38 14.12 -9.86
C ARG A 5 -15.01 14.76 -9.62
N SER A 6 -14.04 13.96 -9.24
CA SER A 6 -12.70 14.48 -9.00
C SER A 6 -11.67 13.38 -9.11
N LYS A 7 -10.43 13.81 -9.32
CA LYS A 7 -9.27 12.92 -9.40
C LYS A 7 -8.08 13.65 -8.82
N SER A 8 -7.35 12.98 -7.94
CA SER A 8 -6.12 13.53 -7.37
C SER A 8 -5.07 12.44 -7.24
N THR A 9 -3.82 12.86 -7.22
CA THR A 9 -2.69 11.94 -7.08
C THR A 9 -1.77 12.44 -5.97
N VAL A 10 -1.38 11.55 -5.07
CA VAL A 10 -0.42 11.82 -4.01
C VAL A 10 0.78 10.92 -4.21
N GLU A 11 1.97 11.51 -4.19
CA GLU A 11 3.22 10.78 -4.38
C GLU A 11 4.15 11.00 -3.21
N SER A 12 4.93 9.99 -2.87
CA SER A 12 5.98 10.12 -1.86
C SER A 12 6.99 9.00 -2.01
N MET A 13 8.05 9.10 -1.20
CA MET A 13 9.09 8.09 -1.12
C MET A 13 9.27 7.69 0.33
N THR A 14 9.57 6.42 0.56
CA THR A 14 9.97 5.93 1.87
C THR A 14 11.12 4.96 1.73
N ILE A 15 11.89 4.80 2.82
CA ILE A 15 12.98 3.83 2.88
C ILE A 15 12.50 2.66 3.72
N VAL A 16 12.73 1.45 3.22
CA VAL A 16 12.36 0.23 3.94
C VAL A 16 13.45 -0.05 4.96
N THR A 17 13.12 0.01 6.24
CA THR A 17 14.06 -0.25 7.32
C THR A 17 13.85 -1.65 7.88
N ARG A 18 14.93 -2.24 8.39
CA ARG A 18 14.86 -3.53 9.07
C ARG A 18 13.88 -3.48 10.25
N GLN A 19 13.92 -2.37 11.00
CA GLN A 19 13.04 -2.20 12.15
C GLN A 19 11.57 -2.20 11.73
N ALA A 20 11.21 -1.53 10.65
CA ALA A 20 9.84 -1.50 10.16
C ALA A 20 9.38 -2.89 9.72
N ILE A 21 10.26 -3.65 9.06
CA ILE A 21 9.96 -5.03 8.65
C ILE A 21 9.70 -5.90 9.87
N GLN A 22 10.57 -5.81 10.88
CA GLN A 22 10.43 -6.62 12.08
C GLN A 22 9.17 -6.28 12.87
N SER A 23 8.88 -4.98 13.00
CA SER A 23 7.68 -4.54 13.69
C SER A 23 6.41 -5.06 13.01
N TYR A 24 6.37 -5.01 11.69
CA TYR A 24 5.23 -5.53 10.93
C TYR A 24 5.12 -7.05 11.08
N ALA A 25 6.22 -7.78 10.94
CA ALA A 25 6.22 -9.24 11.04
C ALA A 25 5.78 -9.70 12.43
N GLU A 26 6.21 -9.00 13.48
CA GLU A 26 5.78 -9.29 14.84
C GLU A 26 4.29 -9.02 15.03
N ALA A 27 3.80 -7.91 14.47
CA ALA A 27 2.39 -7.53 14.59
C ALA A 27 1.45 -8.56 13.95
N VAL A 28 1.89 -9.19 12.87
CA VAL A 28 1.10 -10.24 12.18
C VAL A 28 1.50 -11.65 12.61
N GLU A 29 2.34 -11.75 13.63
CA GLU A 29 2.81 -13.03 14.20
C GLU A 29 3.48 -13.94 13.16
N ASN A 30 4.22 -13.36 12.23
CA ASN A 30 4.98 -14.10 11.25
C ASN A 30 6.43 -14.24 11.70
N HIS A 31 6.87 -15.47 11.94
CA HIS A 31 8.18 -15.75 12.50
C HIS A 31 9.18 -16.32 11.49
N ASN A 32 8.95 -16.09 10.20
CA ASN A 32 9.85 -16.56 9.15
C ASN A 32 11.22 -15.89 9.32
N PRO A 33 12.32 -16.66 9.47
CA PRO A 33 13.67 -16.10 9.69
C PRO A 33 14.12 -15.10 8.62
N LEU A 34 13.61 -15.19 7.40
CA LEU A 34 13.96 -14.28 6.32
C LEU A 34 13.56 -12.83 6.61
N TYR A 35 12.60 -12.62 7.53
CA TYR A 35 12.15 -11.29 7.94
C TYR A 35 12.92 -10.74 9.13
N TYR A 36 13.76 -11.54 9.77
CA TYR A 36 14.47 -11.17 11.00
C TYR A 36 15.99 -11.28 10.90
N SER A 37 16.50 -12.27 10.18
CA SER A 37 17.91 -12.62 10.18
C SER A 37 18.57 -12.32 8.85
N ARG A 38 19.56 -11.41 8.87
CA ARG A 38 20.35 -11.11 7.68
C ARG A 38 21.12 -12.32 7.20
N GLU A 39 21.59 -13.15 8.15
CA GLU A 39 22.32 -14.35 7.81
C GLU A 39 21.46 -15.34 7.05
N ASP A 40 20.24 -15.59 7.53
CA ASP A 40 19.31 -16.47 6.84
C ASP A 40 18.92 -15.93 5.47
N ALA A 41 18.71 -14.62 5.36
CA ALA A 41 18.43 -14.00 4.07
C ALA A 41 19.61 -14.14 3.11
N SER A 42 20.83 -13.97 3.61
CA SER A 42 22.06 -14.14 2.81
C SER A 42 22.20 -15.56 2.29
N GLN A 43 21.94 -16.54 3.14
CA GLN A 43 21.97 -17.96 2.72
C GLN A 43 20.93 -18.27 1.65
N ALA A 44 19.82 -17.54 1.64
CA ALA A 44 18.79 -17.68 0.61
C ALA A 44 19.07 -16.87 -0.66
N GLY A 45 20.18 -16.12 -0.69
CA GLY A 45 20.59 -15.35 -1.86
C GLY A 45 20.22 -13.88 -1.85
N PHE A 46 19.80 -13.32 -0.70
CA PHE A 46 19.41 -11.92 -0.57
C PHE A 46 20.42 -11.13 0.25
N ASP A 47 20.55 -9.84 -0.03
CA ASP A 47 21.52 -8.97 0.65
C ASP A 47 20.88 -8.13 1.76
N GLY A 48 19.82 -8.63 2.37
CA GLY A 48 19.14 -7.99 3.49
C GLY A 48 17.90 -8.77 3.86
N VAL A 49 17.29 -8.47 5.02
CA VAL A 49 16.05 -9.13 5.41
C VAL A 49 14.92 -8.75 4.47
N LEU A 50 14.05 -9.68 4.20
CA LEU A 50 12.92 -9.49 3.30
C LEU A 50 11.74 -8.89 4.05
N ALA A 51 10.91 -8.13 3.34
CA ALA A 51 9.61 -7.71 3.84
C ALA A 51 8.57 -8.75 3.49
N PRO A 52 7.62 -9.04 4.39
CA PRO A 52 6.48 -9.89 4.04
C PRO A 52 5.69 -9.30 2.87
N PRO A 53 5.03 -10.11 2.04
CA PRO A 53 4.34 -9.61 0.85
C PRO A 53 3.33 -8.50 1.12
N ALA A 54 2.61 -8.56 2.25
CA ALA A 54 1.60 -7.56 2.58
C ALA A 54 2.16 -6.30 3.24
N PHE A 55 3.47 -6.22 3.45
CA PHE A 55 4.14 -5.10 4.13
C PHE A 55 3.78 -3.75 3.50
N HIS A 56 3.68 -3.70 2.18
CA HIS A 56 3.45 -2.44 1.45
C HIS A 56 2.06 -1.85 1.70
N VAL A 57 1.11 -2.66 2.14
CA VAL A 57 -0.27 -2.20 2.33
C VAL A 57 -0.35 -1.07 3.34
N GLN A 58 0.50 -1.10 4.38
CA GLN A 58 0.53 -0.05 5.40
C GLN A 58 0.91 1.31 4.82
N TYR A 59 1.79 1.35 3.83
CA TYR A 59 2.20 2.61 3.19
C TYR A 59 1.07 3.24 2.39
N LYS A 60 0.24 2.42 1.76
CA LYS A 60 -0.95 2.91 1.08
C LYS A 60 -1.86 3.67 2.03
N GLN A 61 -2.13 3.12 3.21
CA GLN A 61 -2.98 3.76 4.21
C GLN A 61 -2.38 5.07 4.72
N ILE A 62 -1.08 5.06 4.98
CA ILE A 62 -0.35 6.26 5.42
C ILE A 62 -0.47 7.35 4.37
N LYS A 63 -0.35 7.01 3.10
CA LYS A 63 -0.44 7.98 2.01
C LYS A 63 -1.82 8.60 1.91
N LEU A 64 -2.86 7.83 2.10
CA LEU A 64 -4.22 8.37 2.08
C LEU A 64 -4.44 9.37 3.21
N ALA A 65 -3.81 9.15 4.35
CA ALA A 65 -3.92 10.05 5.50
C ALA A 65 -3.12 11.35 5.30
N VAL A 66 -1.97 11.28 4.65
CA VAL A 66 -1.07 12.43 4.50
C VAL A 66 -1.62 13.50 3.56
N GLY A 67 -2.28 13.10 2.49
CA GLY A 67 -2.78 14.04 1.50
C GLY A 67 -4.10 14.68 1.85
N SER A 68 -4.72 14.34 2.99
CA SER A 68 -6.06 14.77 3.33
C SER A 68 -6.27 14.76 4.83
N GLU A 69 -6.96 15.77 5.36
CA GLU A 69 -7.32 15.80 6.78
C GLU A 69 -8.25 14.64 7.14
N LYS A 70 -9.12 14.27 6.19
CA LYS A 70 -10.08 13.17 6.38
C LYS A 70 -10.11 12.38 5.08
N TRP A 71 -9.35 11.32 5.04
CA TRP A 71 -9.27 10.51 3.83
C TRP A 71 -10.53 9.70 3.57
N LEU A 72 -11.28 9.33 4.62
CA LEU A 72 -12.58 8.69 4.46
C LEU A 72 -13.58 9.29 5.45
N PRO A 73 -14.78 9.69 4.98
CA PRO A 73 -15.84 10.15 5.87
C PRO A 73 -16.34 9.04 6.78
N GLN A 74 -16.90 9.44 7.90
CA GLN A 74 -17.58 8.50 8.80
C GLN A 74 -18.73 7.83 8.06
N GLY A 75 -18.88 6.54 8.26
CA GLY A 75 -19.92 5.76 7.59
C GLY A 75 -19.51 5.16 6.25
N ALA A 76 -18.27 5.42 5.80
CA ALA A 76 -17.76 4.82 4.57
C ALA A 76 -17.67 3.30 4.71
N VAL A 77 -18.05 2.58 3.66
CA VAL A 77 -18.03 1.13 3.63
C VAL A 77 -17.02 0.66 2.60
N HIS A 78 -16.08 -0.16 3.05
CA HIS A 78 -15.08 -0.77 2.17
C HIS A 78 -15.76 -1.91 1.40
N THR A 79 -15.96 -1.73 0.09
CA THR A 79 -16.71 -2.69 -0.71
C THR A 79 -15.85 -3.61 -1.55
N LYS A 80 -14.62 -3.20 -1.89
CA LYS A 80 -13.77 -4.00 -2.76
C LYS A 80 -12.31 -3.66 -2.52
N GLN A 81 -11.46 -4.67 -2.56
CA GLN A 81 -10.01 -4.49 -2.49
C GLN A 81 -9.32 -5.52 -3.36
N GLN A 82 -8.32 -5.08 -4.10
CA GLN A 82 -7.44 -5.94 -4.87
C GLN A 82 -6.00 -5.54 -4.58
N ALA A 83 -5.13 -6.52 -4.48
CA ALA A 83 -3.72 -6.29 -4.25
C ALA A 83 -2.92 -7.29 -5.08
N LYS A 84 -1.88 -6.79 -5.73
CA LYS A 84 -0.96 -7.61 -6.52
C LYS A 84 0.45 -7.32 -6.04
N PHE A 85 1.13 -8.36 -5.56
CA PHE A 85 2.51 -8.27 -5.10
C PHE A 85 3.41 -8.73 -6.24
N CYS A 86 4.13 -7.80 -6.84
CA CYS A 86 4.84 -8.02 -8.10
C CYS A 86 6.31 -8.29 -7.92
N GLY A 87 6.87 -7.98 -6.75
CA GLY A 87 8.30 -8.12 -6.52
C GLY A 87 8.65 -8.22 -5.04
N ILE A 88 9.89 -8.58 -4.78
CA ILE A 88 10.42 -8.72 -3.43
C ILE A 88 10.92 -7.37 -2.95
N VAL A 89 10.57 -7.03 -1.70
CA VAL A 89 11.05 -5.84 -1.02
C VAL A 89 11.92 -6.27 0.14
N LYS A 90 13.05 -5.61 0.31
CA LYS A 90 14.00 -5.92 1.37
C LYS A 90 14.48 -4.65 2.07
N GLU A 91 15.14 -4.81 3.21
CA GLU A 91 15.70 -3.66 3.90
C GLU A 91 16.66 -2.89 3.00
N GLY A 92 16.64 -1.58 3.13
CA GLY A 92 17.48 -0.69 2.32
C GLY A 92 16.87 -0.29 1.00
N ASP A 93 15.77 -0.91 0.58
CA ASP A 93 15.08 -0.50 -0.64
C ASP A 93 14.38 0.83 -0.42
N TYR A 94 14.32 1.62 -1.50
CA TYR A 94 13.51 2.84 -1.55
C TYR A 94 12.22 2.50 -2.27
N LEU A 95 11.09 2.90 -1.69
CA LEU A 95 9.79 2.72 -2.33
C LEU A 95 9.24 4.07 -2.72
N TYR A 96 8.96 4.21 -4.00
CA TYR A 96 8.29 5.38 -4.57
C TYR A 96 6.81 5.03 -4.67
N LEU A 97 6.01 5.74 -3.88
CA LEU A 97 4.59 5.44 -3.69
C LEU A 97 3.75 6.46 -4.44
N SER A 98 2.77 5.97 -5.19
CA SER A 98 1.80 6.82 -5.87
C SER A 98 0.41 6.30 -5.58
N THR A 99 -0.48 7.18 -5.13
CA THR A 99 -1.87 6.84 -4.86
C THR A 99 -2.76 7.82 -5.61
N GLU A 100 -3.58 7.29 -6.50
CA GLU A 100 -4.55 8.06 -7.26
C GLU A 100 -5.92 7.85 -6.60
N THR A 101 -6.61 8.94 -6.34
CA THR A 101 -7.95 8.92 -5.77
C THR A 101 -8.93 9.42 -6.82
N ILE A 102 -9.95 8.61 -7.09
CA ILE A 102 -11.00 8.92 -8.06
C ILE A 102 -12.34 8.90 -7.34
N GLU A 103 -13.05 10.02 -7.42
CA GLU A 103 -14.39 10.15 -6.84
C GLU A 103 -15.42 10.17 -7.96
N THR A 104 -16.40 9.27 -7.87
CA THR A 104 -17.51 9.17 -8.82
C THR A 104 -18.81 9.09 -8.06
N LEU A 105 -19.93 9.15 -8.81
CA LEU A 105 -21.26 8.87 -8.26
C LEU A 105 -21.81 7.61 -8.91
N ASP A 106 -22.42 6.76 -8.11
CA ASP A 106 -23.10 5.58 -8.67
C ASP A 106 -24.51 5.97 -9.18
N ALA A 107 -25.25 4.99 -9.70
CA ALA A 107 -26.57 5.21 -10.27
C ALA A 107 -27.60 5.73 -9.24
N LYS A 108 -27.33 5.52 -7.94
CA LYS A 108 -28.18 5.98 -6.84
C LYS A 108 -27.74 7.32 -6.26
N GLY A 109 -26.72 7.95 -6.85
CA GLY A 109 -26.18 9.21 -6.37
C GLY A 109 -25.28 9.11 -5.16
N ARG A 110 -24.81 7.92 -4.79
CA ARG A 110 -23.89 7.73 -3.68
C ARG A 110 -22.46 7.93 -4.17
N LYS A 111 -21.61 8.49 -3.31
CA LYS A 111 -20.22 8.68 -3.65
C LYS A 111 -19.47 7.34 -3.63
N VAL A 112 -18.70 7.10 -4.68
CA VAL A 112 -17.79 5.96 -4.76
C VAL A 112 -16.37 6.53 -4.84
N ILE A 113 -15.52 6.13 -3.89
CA ILE A 113 -14.13 6.57 -3.85
C ILE A 113 -13.24 5.38 -4.13
N GLU A 114 -12.48 5.48 -5.21
CA GLU A 114 -11.52 4.46 -5.59
C GLU A 114 -10.11 4.96 -5.37
N TYR A 115 -9.27 4.12 -4.78
CA TYR A 115 -7.86 4.38 -4.60
C TYR A 115 -7.06 3.38 -5.40
N ALA A 116 -6.17 3.88 -6.25
CA ALA A 116 -5.25 3.04 -7.00
C ALA A 116 -3.83 3.38 -6.54
N SER A 117 -3.13 2.41 -5.97
CA SER A 117 -1.81 2.60 -5.39
C SER A 117 -0.78 1.77 -6.12
N THR A 118 0.39 2.34 -6.33
CA THR A 118 1.53 1.67 -6.96
C THR A 118 2.78 1.97 -6.14
N ALA A 119 3.60 0.95 -5.93
CA ALA A 119 4.91 1.13 -5.32
C ALA A 119 5.99 0.61 -6.27
N LYS A 120 7.03 1.43 -6.48
CA LYS A 120 8.19 1.07 -7.27
C LYS A 120 9.43 1.12 -6.40
N ASN A 121 10.39 0.24 -6.67
CA ASN A 121 11.68 0.28 -5.98
C ASN A 121 12.63 1.28 -6.66
N GLN A 122 13.88 1.37 -6.16
CA GLN A 122 14.89 2.29 -6.69
C GLN A 122 15.32 1.96 -8.12
N ARG A 123 15.02 0.77 -8.61
CA ARG A 123 15.33 0.38 -9.99
C ARG A 123 14.16 0.66 -10.94
N GLY A 124 13.07 1.26 -10.45
CA GLY A 124 11.89 1.53 -11.26
C GLY A 124 10.98 0.33 -11.45
N GLU A 125 11.24 -0.77 -10.77
CA GLU A 125 10.41 -1.98 -10.86
C GLU A 125 9.18 -1.83 -10.00
N ILE A 126 8.03 -2.21 -10.53
CA ILE A 126 6.78 -2.22 -9.76
C ILE A 126 6.80 -3.41 -8.82
N VAL A 127 6.71 -3.15 -7.51
CA VAL A 127 6.69 -4.20 -6.50
C VAL A 127 5.31 -4.43 -5.92
N TYR A 128 4.40 -3.47 -6.08
CA TYR A 128 3.05 -3.56 -5.56
C TYR A 128 2.08 -2.73 -6.40
N GLU A 129 0.92 -3.29 -6.66
CA GLU A 129 -0.23 -2.58 -7.23
C GLU A 129 -1.46 -2.94 -6.41
N GLY A 130 -2.26 -1.94 -6.05
CA GLY A 130 -3.45 -2.19 -5.27
C GLY A 130 -4.57 -1.23 -5.59
N ASN A 131 -5.79 -1.72 -5.45
CA ASN A 131 -7.01 -0.93 -5.61
C ASN A 131 -7.90 -1.16 -4.42
N MET A 132 -8.56 -0.09 -3.98
CA MET A 132 -9.54 -0.16 -2.92
C MET A 132 -10.73 0.71 -3.31
N THR A 133 -11.93 0.19 -3.11
CA THR A 133 -13.16 0.91 -3.40
C THR A 133 -13.96 1.07 -2.12
N ASN A 134 -14.43 2.28 -1.86
CA ASN A 134 -15.26 2.60 -0.72
C ASN A 134 -16.53 3.28 -1.19
N LEU A 135 -17.63 2.92 -0.55
CA LEU A 135 -18.94 3.51 -0.79
C LEU A 135 -19.28 4.44 0.37
N ILE A 136 -19.71 5.65 0.04
CA ILE A 136 -20.15 6.61 1.04
C ILE A 136 -21.67 6.73 0.92
N PRO A 137 -22.44 6.29 1.93
CA PRO A 137 -23.89 6.38 1.90
C PRO A 137 -24.35 7.83 1.82
N LYS A 138 -25.49 8.04 1.23
CA LYS A 138 -26.13 9.34 1.20
C LYS A 138 -26.47 9.84 2.60
#